data_c358dbb14d834fdddb75d37a8ca69803
#
_entry.id   c358dbb14d834fdddb75d37a8ca69803
#
_cell.length_a   1.000
_cell.length_b   1.000
_cell.length_c   1.000
_cell.angle_alpha   90.00
_cell.angle_beta   90.00
_cell.angle_gamma   90.00
#
_symmetry.space_group_name_H-M   'P 1'
#
loop_
_entity.id
_entity.type
_entity.pdbx_description
1 polymer ?
#
loop_
_entity_poly.entity_id
_entity_poly.type
_entity_poly.pdbx_seq_one_letter_code
_entity_poly.pdbx_strand_id
1 'polypeptide(L)'
;MALKVTQVGVWRGDLRDAPGGLADALEAMARGGASVEFVIARRNDNQPGIGQVFVTPLKGKRAADAARAAGLSEASNVPTLRVEGADRPGLGSRITRAIADAGVNVRGVSAAVIGNKFVAYIGLDSDADADSAARALKSVGDRANGAGRPATRGRAGGNGTRKKVTTARRRRG
;
A
#
# COMPACT_ATOMS: atom_id res chain seq x y z
N MET A 1 9.40 9.11 11.08
CA MET A 1 8.05 9.71 10.86
C MET A 1 7.02 8.61 11.00
N ALA A 2 6.05 8.77 11.91
CA ALA A 2 5.01 7.78 12.15
C ALA A 2 4.10 7.63 10.93
N LEU A 3 3.65 6.40 10.66
CA LEU A 3 2.57 6.14 9.70
C LEU A 3 1.24 6.54 10.34
N LYS A 4 0.41 7.24 9.60
CA LYS A 4 -0.98 7.45 9.97
C LYS A 4 -1.79 6.28 9.41
N VAL A 5 -2.41 5.51 10.31
CA VAL A 5 -3.24 4.36 9.96
C VAL A 5 -4.65 4.66 10.42
N THR A 6 -5.62 4.59 9.51
CA THR A 6 -7.03 4.88 9.78
C THR A 6 -7.88 3.82 9.11
N GLN A 7 -8.83 3.24 9.82
CA GLN A 7 -9.84 2.40 9.19
C GLN A 7 -10.85 3.27 8.45
N VAL A 8 -11.21 2.88 7.22
CA VAL A 8 -12.11 3.63 6.34
C VAL A 8 -13.21 2.73 5.81
N GLY A 9 -14.42 3.27 5.72
CA GLY A 9 -15.53 2.60 5.05
C GLY A 9 -15.35 2.67 3.54
N VAL A 10 -15.44 1.53 2.89
CA VAL A 10 -15.37 1.41 1.43
C VAL A 10 -16.75 1.06 0.89
N TRP A 11 -17.13 1.67 -0.20
CA TRP A 11 -18.35 1.35 -0.96
C TRP A 11 -17.98 0.60 -2.21
N ARG A 12 -18.78 -0.39 -2.56
CA ARG A 12 -18.59 -1.26 -3.72
C ARG A 12 -19.86 -1.31 -4.56
N GLY A 13 -19.72 -1.37 -5.87
CA GLY A 13 -20.80 -1.61 -6.80
C GLY A 13 -20.34 -2.31 -8.06
N ASP A 14 -21.27 -2.93 -8.74
CA ASP A 14 -21.09 -3.45 -10.09
C ASP A 14 -21.49 -2.39 -11.10
N LEU A 15 -20.71 -2.26 -12.15
CA LEU A 15 -20.89 -1.29 -13.22
C LEU A 15 -21.05 -2.02 -14.56
N ARG A 16 -21.76 -1.39 -15.47
CA ARG A 16 -21.73 -1.83 -16.87
C ARG A 16 -20.34 -1.63 -17.43
N ASP A 17 -19.71 -2.71 -17.92
CA ASP A 17 -18.41 -2.65 -18.62
C ASP A 17 -18.59 -2.13 -20.05
N ALA A 18 -18.86 -0.86 -20.18
CA ALA A 18 -19.02 -0.14 -21.43
C ALA A 18 -18.60 1.33 -21.24
N PRO A 19 -18.29 2.03 -22.35
CA PRO A 19 -18.04 3.47 -22.27
C PRO A 19 -19.17 4.19 -21.52
N GLY A 20 -18.79 5.02 -20.55
CA GLY A 20 -19.71 5.77 -19.70
C GLY A 20 -20.10 5.09 -18.37
N GLY A 21 -19.96 3.76 -18.22
CA GLY A 21 -20.42 3.07 -17.02
C GLY A 21 -19.83 3.61 -15.70
N LEU A 22 -18.54 3.88 -15.67
CA LEU A 22 -17.91 4.50 -14.50
C LEU A 22 -18.28 5.97 -14.36
N ALA A 23 -18.39 6.70 -15.47
CA ALA A 23 -18.76 8.12 -15.46
C ALA A 23 -20.14 8.31 -14.85
N ASP A 24 -21.13 7.54 -15.27
CA ASP A 24 -22.51 7.61 -14.78
C ASP A 24 -22.58 7.43 -13.26
N ALA A 25 -21.84 6.47 -12.72
CA ALA A 25 -21.77 6.21 -11.29
C ALA A 25 -21.09 7.36 -10.51
N LEU A 26 -19.98 7.88 -11.01
CA LEU A 26 -19.26 8.99 -10.37
C LEU A 26 -20.08 10.28 -10.42
N GLU A 27 -20.75 10.56 -11.53
CA GLU A 27 -21.64 11.72 -11.65
C GLU A 27 -22.83 11.63 -10.71
N ALA A 28 -23.45 10.45 -10.56
CA ALA A 28 -24.53 10.25 -9.61
C ALA A 28 -24.08 10.57 -8.17
N MET A 29 -22.93 10.08 -7.78
CA MET A 29 -22.36 10.39 -6.47
C MET A 29 -21.99 11.87 -6.31
N ALA A 30 -21.42 12.50 -7.33
CA ALA A 30 -21.08 13.92 -7.33
C ALA A 30 -22.32 14.80 -7.17
N ARG A 31 -23.43 14.49 -7.85
CA ARG A 31 -24.73 15.16 -7.67
C ARG A 31 -25.26 15.05 -6.23
N GLY A 32 -24.93 13.94 -5.55
CA GLY A 32 -25.18 13.74 -4.12
C GLY A 32 -24.23 14.52 -3.19
N GLY A 33 -23.25 15.23 -3.76
CA GLY A 33 -22.25 15.98 -3.00
C GLY A 33 -21.11 15.11 -2.48
N ALA A 34 -20.91 13.91 -3.03
CA ALA A 34 -19.77 13.06 -2.68
C ALA A 34 -18.46 13.67 -3.20
N SER A 35 -17.44 13.69 -2.34
CA SER A 35 -16.05 13.96 -2.69
C SER A 35 -15.24 12.74 -2.33
N VAL A 36 -14.93 11.91 -3.33
CA VAL A 36 -14.18 10.68 -3.12
C VAL A 36 -12.68 10.93 -3.22
N GLU A 37 -11.91 10.33 -2.32
CA GLU A 37 -10.46 10.45 -2.27
C GLU A 37 -9.78 9.26 -2.97
N PHE A 38 -10.51 8.18 -3.17
CA PHE A 38 -10.02 6.96 -3.79
C PHE A 38 -11.11 6.30 -4.62
N VAL A 39 -10.76 5.94 -5.83
CA VAL A 39 -11.59 5.17 -6.77
C VAL A 39 -10.71 4.10 -7.39
N ILE A 40 -11.17 2.87 -7.39
CA ILE A 40 -10.61 1.81 -8.21
C ILE A 40 -11.75 1.12 -8.95
N ALA A 41 -11.64 1.03 -10.26
CA ALA A 41 -12.59 0.30 -11.09
C ALA A 41 -11.83 -0.74 -11.93
N ARG A 42 -12.39 -1.93 -12.02
CA ARG A 42 -11.80 -3.05 -12.76
C ARG A 42 -12.90 -3.82 -13.49
N ARG A 43 -12.56 -4.42 -14.61
CA ARG A 43 -13.40 -5.46 -15.22
C ARG A 43 -13.50 -6.66 -14.30
N ASN A 44 -14.63 -7.32 -14.36
CA ASN A 44 -14.79 -8.61 -13.69
C ASN A 44 -14.60 -9.72 -14.72
N ASP A 45 -13.41 -10.31 -14.76
CA ASP A 45 -13.05 -11.35 -15.74
C ASP A 45 -13.95 -12.59 -15.64
N ASN A 46 -14.57 -12.81 -14.47
CA ASN A 46 -15.51 -13.91 -14.27
C ASN A 46 -16.94 -13.60 -14.73
N GLN A 47 -17.23 -12.35 -15.03
CA GLN A 47 -18.55 -11.88 -15.48
C GLN A 47 -18.39 -10.83 -16.60
N PRO A 48 -18.23 -11.29 -17.86
CA PRO A 48 -18.12 -10.38 -18.99
C PRO A 48 -19.27 -9.39 -19.06
N GLY A 49 -18.97 -8.13 -19.40
CA GLY A 49 -19.94 -7.04 -19.42
C GLY A 49 -20.16 -6.37 -18.07
N ILE A 50 -19.52 -6.83 -17.00
CA ILE A 50 -19.60 -6.23 -15.67
C ILE A 50 -18.21 -5.79 -15.22
N GLY A 51 -18.12 -4.54 -14.76
CA GLY A 51 -17.01 -4.00 -14.02
C GLY A 51 -17.35 -3.88 -12.53
N GLN A 52 -16.35 -3.79 -11.68
CA GLN A 52 -16.52 -3.49 -10.27
C GLN A 52 -15.85 -2.17 -9.93
N VAL A 53 -16.52 -1.36 -9.10
CA VAL A 53 -15.95 -0.13 -8.57
C VAL A 53 -15.91 -0.19 -7.05
N PHE A 54 -14.83 0.37 -6.49
CA PHE A 54 -14.69 0.63 -5.07
C PHE A 54 -14.36 2.10 -4.88
N VAL A 55 -15.04 2.75 -3.96
CA VAL A 55 -14.85 4.17 -3.66
C VAL A 55 -14.79 4.42 -2.16
N THR A 56 -14.05 5.43 -1.76
CA THR A 56 -13.98 5.91 -0.36
C THR A 56 -13.39 7.33 -0.31
N PRO A 57 -13.76 8.17 0.68
CA PRO A 57 -14.89 8.03 1.58
C PRO A 57 -16.20 8.49 0.93
N LEU A 58 -17.32 8.01 1.45
CA LEU A 58 -18.62 8.63 1.21
C LEU A 58 -19.14 9.20 2.53
N LYS A 59 -19.11 10.52 2.66
CA LYS A 59 -19.45 11.23 3.90
C LYS A 59 -20.85 11.86 3.80
N GLY A 60 -21.66 11.61 4.81
CA GLY A 60 -22.98 12.17 4.95
C GLY A 60 -24.07 11.39 4.22
N LYS A 61 -25.31 11.54 4.73
CA LYS A 61 -26.47 10.78 4.27
C LYS A 61 -26.74 10.96 2.78
N ARG A 62 -26.66 12.19 2.28
CA ARG A 62 -26.96 12.52 0.87
C ARG A 62 -26.01 11.82 -0.11
N ALA A 63 -24.70 11.79 0.21
CA ALA A 63 -23.72 11.09 -0.61
C ALA A 63 -23.95 9.56 -0.58
N ALA A 64 -24.25 9.01 0.60
CA ALA A 64 -24.55 7.60 0.76
C ALA A 64 -25.84 7.19 0.01
N ASP A 65 -26.88 8.01 0.06
CA ASP A 65 -28.13 7.75 -0.67
C ASP A 65 -27.89 7.80 -2.19
N ALA A 66 -27.10 8.76 -2.67
CA ALA A 66 -26.74 8.84 -4.08
C ALA A 66 -25.91 7.63 -4.55
N ALA A 67 -25.00 7.15 -3.72
CA ALA A 67 -24.23 5.95 -4.01
C ALA A 67 -25.14 4.71 -4.09
N ARG A 68 -26.10 4.55 -3.16
CA ARG A 68 -27.08 3.46 -3.21
C ARG A 68 -27.94 3.54 -4.47
N ALA A 69 -28.39 4.73 -4.84
CA ALA A 69 -29.14 4.94 -6.07
C ALA A 69 -28.33 4.61 -7.34
N ALA A 70 -27.00 4.74 -7.27
CA ALA A 70 -26.08 4.35 -8.32
C ALA A 70 -25.66 2.85 -8.25
N GLY A 71 -26.31 2.04 -7.40
CA GLY A 71 -26.05 0.61 -7.26
C GLY A 71 -24.86 0.25 -6.38
N LEU A 72 -24.33 1.18 -5.58
CA LEU A 72 -23.25 0.88 -4.64
C LEU A 72 -23.82 0.55 -3.24
N SER A 73 -23.08 -0.26 -2.52
CA SER A 73 -23.35 -0.61 -1.11
C SER A 73 -22.05 -0.58 -0.28
N GLU A 74 -22.19 -0.46 1.01
CA GLU A 74 -21.05 -0.55 1.91
C GLU A 74 -20.43 -1.95 1.84
N ALA A 75 -19.13 -2.02 1.63
CA ALA A 75 -18.37 -3.28 1.61
C ALA A 75 -17.97 -3.68 3.03
N SER A 76 -18.96 -3.99 3.87
CA SER A 76 -18.76 -4.37 5.28
C SER A 76 -17.91 -5.63 5.47
N ASN A 77 -17.80 -6.44 4.43
CA ASN A 77 -16.98 -7.65 4.40
C ASN A 77 -15.53 -7.42 3.92
N VAL A 78 -15.11 -6.18 3.78
CA VAL A 78 -13.74 -5.79 3.38
C VAL A 78 -13.27 -4.64 4.26
N PRO A 79 -13.00 -4.88 5.54
CA PRO A 79 -12.38 -3.87 6.39
C PRO A 79 -11.13 -3.32 5.74
N THR A 80 -11.03 -2.01 5.62
CA THR A 80 -9.96 -1.38 4.86
C THR A 80 -9.20 -0.38 5.71
N LEU A 81 -7.88 -0.49 5.71
CA LEU A 81 -6.98 0.47 6.31
C LEU A 81 -6.45 1.44 5.26
N ARG A 82 -6.55 2.73 5.54
CA ARG A 82 -5.82 3.79 4.86
C ARG A 82 -4.53 4.06 5.62
N VAL A 83 -3.41 3.93 4.93
CA VAL A 83 -2.06 4.12 5.48
C VAL A 83 -1.39 5.27 4.76
N GLU A 84 -0.96 6.28 5.50
CA GLU A 84 -0.31 7.47 4.97
C GLU A 84 1.03 7.73 5.66
N GLY A 85 1.98 8.25 4.90
CA GLY A 85 3.28 8.64 5.43
C GLY A 85 4.15 9.34 4.40
N ALA A 86 5.33 9.76 4.81
CA ALA A 86 6.33 10.24 3.86
C ALA A 86 6.88 9.07 3.04
N ASP A 87 6.96 9.24 1.72
CA ASP A 87 7.54 8.22 0.86
C ASP A 87 9.02 8.01 1.14
N ARG A 88 9.44 6.76 1.12
CA ARG A 88 10.84 6.33 1.23
C ARG A 88 11.02 4.99 0.53
N PRO A 89 12.19 4.75 -0.08
CA PRO A 89 12.49 3.46 -0.68
C PRO A 89 12.23 2.29 0.27
N GLY A 90 11.49 1.28 -0.20
CA GLY A 90 11.13 0.10 0.57
C GLY A 90 10.00 0.28 1.59
N LEU A 91 9.29 1.41 1.61
CA LEU A 91 8.18 1.60 2.56
C LEU A 91 7.07 0.57 2.35
N GLY A 92 6.64 0.35 1.11
CA GLY A 92 5.62 -0.66 0.79
C GLY A 92 6.03 -2.06 1.25
N SER A 93 7.28 -2.46 1.01
CA SER A 93 7.81 -3.74 1.47
C SER A 93 7.80 -3.88 3.00
N ARG A 94 8.15 -2.82 3.74
CA ARG A 94 8.09 -2.85 5.21
C ARG A 94 6.65 -2.94 5.73
N ILE A 95 5.72 -2.24 5.09
CA ILE A 95 4.28 -2.31 5.42
C ILE A 95 3.78 -3.72 5.24
N THR A 96 3.97 -4.32 4.06
CA THR A 96 3.46 -5.67 3.77
C THR A 96 4.14 -6.73 4.63
N ARG A 97 5.44 -6.58 4.93
CA ARG A 97 6.15 -7.49 5.84
C ARG A 97 5.60 -7.42 7.26
N ALA A 98 5.35 -6.22 7.79
CA ALA A 98 4.79 -6.07 9.13
C ALA A 98 3.39 -6.70 9.28
N ILE A 99 2.56 -6.61 8.24
CA ILE A 99 1.25 -7.25 8.20
C ILE A 99 1.41 -8.77 8.18
N ALA A 100 2.30 -9.29 7.35
CA ALA A 100 2.59 -10.72 7.26
C ALA A 100 3.16 -11.28 8.57
N ASP A 101 4.07 -10.57 9.23
CA ASP A 101 4.67 -10.96 10.52
C ASP A 101 3.62 -10.96 11.66
N ALA A 102 2.53 -10.20 11.50
CA ALA A 102 1.36 -10.25 12.40
C ALA A 102 0.40 -11.40 12.08
N GLY A 103 0.72 -12.28 11.13
CA GLY A 103 -0.10 -13.41 10.73
C GLY A 103 -1.33 -13.03 9.90
N VAL A 104 -1.37 -11.79 9.35
CA VAL A 104 -2.51 -11.29 8.59
C VAL A 104 -2.24 -11.41 7.09
N ASN A 105 -3.21 -11.96 6.36
CA ASN A 105 -3.21 -11.94 4.91
C ASN A 105 -3.90 -10.67 4.39
N VAL A 106 -3.45 -10.15 3.25
CA VAL A 106 -4.07 -9.00 2.61
C VAL A 106 -5.00 -9.46 1.48
N ARG A 107 -6.23 -8.97 1.49
CA ARG A 107 -7.21 -9.24 0.42
C ARG A 107 -6.94 -8.40 -0.83
N GLY A 108 -6.39 -7.21 -0.65
CA GLY A 108 -6.02 -6.33 -1.75
C GLY A 108 -5.26 -5.11 -1.26
N VAL A 109 -4.38 -4.59 -2.12
CA VAL A 109 -3.61 -3.38 -1.86
C VAL A 109 -3.67 -2.48 -3.07
N SER A 110 -3.96 -1.20 -2.83
CA SER A 110 -3.77 -0.14 -3.81
C SER A 110 -2.93 0.95 -3.16
N ALA A 111 -1.83 1.32 -3.80
CA ALA A 111 -0.91 2.31 -3.25
C ALA A 111 -0.44 3.28 -4.33
N ALA A 112 -0.19 4.52 -3.92
CA ALA A 112 0.35 5.56 -4.77
C ALA A 112 1.30 6.46 -3.98
N VAL A 113 2.20 7.11 -4.71
CA VAL A 113 3.02 8.21 -4.19
C VAL A 113 2.62 9.48 -4.94
N ILE A 114 2.26 10.51 -4.18
CA ILE A 114 1.87 11.82 -4.71
C ILE A 114 2.83 12.86 -4.11
N GLY A 115 3.73 13.37 -4.93
CA GLY A 115 4.85 14.18 -4.46
C GLY A 115 5.77 13.34 -3.56
N ASN A 116 5.83 13.66 -2.27
CA ASN A 116 6.60 12.91 -1.27
C ASN A 116 5.71 12.16 -0.27
N LYS A 117 4.43 12.01 -0.57
CA LYS A 117 3.47 11.31 0.30
C LYS A 117 3.11 9.95 -0.29
N PHE A 118 3.29 8.92 0.51
CA PHE A 118 2.78 7.58 0.27
C PHE A 118 1.36 7.48 0.83
N VAL A 119 0.46 6.92 0.06
CA VAL A 119 -0.90 6.55 0.48
C VAL A 119 -1.18 5.14 0.02
N ALA A 120 -1.69 4.29 0.91
CA ALA A 120 -2.16 2.96 0.56
C ALA A 120 -3.54 2.69 1.16
N TYR A 121 -4.33 1.92 0.43
CA TYR A 121 -5.58 1.32 0.89
C TYR A 121 -5.39 -0.19 0.91
N ILE A 122 -5.58 -0.80 2.08
CA ILE A 122 -5.30 -2.22 2.33
C ILE A 122 -6.59 -2.86 2.79
N GLY A 123 -7.19 -3.68 1.93
CA GLY A 123 -8.36 -4.48 2.24
C GLY A 123 -7.97 -5.77 2.96
N LEU A 124 -8.75 -6.15 3.96
CA LEU A 124 -8.52 -7.28 4.84
C LEU A 124 -9.77 -8.16 4.93
N ASP A 125 -9.64 -9.36 5.49
CA ASP A 125 -10.73 -10.34 5.50
C ASP A 125 -11.65 -10.20 6.72
N SER A 126 -11.17 -9.59 7.81
CA SER A 126 -11.96 -9.40 9.04
C SER A 126 -11.54 -8.12 9.79
N ASP A 127 -12.41 -7.64 10.67
CA ASP A 127 -12.09 -6.52 11.58
C ASP A 127 -10.94 -6.89 12.53
N ALA A 128 -10.85 -8.15 12.97
CA ALA A 128 -9.74 -8.64 13.79
C ALA A 128 -8.40 -8.54 13.06
N ASP A 129 -8.39 -8.84 11.76
CA ASP A 129 -7.21 -8.66 10.91
C ASP A 129 -6.87 -7.17 10.73
N ALA A 130 -7.89 -6.32 10.56
CA ALA A 130 -7.68 -4.88 10.46
C ALA A 130 -7.05 -4.31 11.74
N ASP A 131 -7.54 -4.72 12.91
CA ASP A 131 -6.97 -4.31 14.19
C ASP A 131 -5.52 -4.80 14.36
N SER A 132 -5.25 -6.05 14.00
CA SER A 132 -3.92 -6.65 14.09
C SER A 132 -2.94 -5.97 13.14
N ALA A 133 -3.33 -5.75 11.90
CA ALA A 133 -2.54 -5.00 10.92
C ALA A 133 -2.30 -3.55 11.36
N ALA A 134 -3.32 -2.87 11.87
CA ALA A 134 -3.18 -1.48 12.34
C ALA A 134 -2.18 -1.36 13.50
N ARG A 135 -2.19 -2.32 14.45
CA ARG A 135 -1.19 -2.38 15.53
C ARG A 135 0.22 -2.62 15.00
N ALA A 136 0.39 -3.57 14.08
CA ALA A 136 1.68 -3.87 13.46
C ALA A 136 2.26 -2.67 12.71
N LEU A 137 1.42 -1.95 11.96
CA LEU A 137 1.83 -0.80 11.16
C LEU A 137 2.27 0.41 11.99
N LYS A 138 1.73 0.61 13.19
CA LYS A 138 2.20 1.66 14.11
C LYS A 138 3.69 1.49 14.43
N SER A 139 4.15 0.26 14.61
CA SER A 139 5.55 -0.04 14.90
C SER A 139 6.50 0.21 13.71
N VAL A 140 6.02 0.14 12.47
CA VAL A 140 6.82 0.42 11.26
C VAL A 140 7.21 1.90 11.20
N GLY A 141 6.31 2.78 11.62
CA GLY A 141 6.56 4.22 11.68
C GLY A 141 7.67 4.57 12.67
N ASP A 142 7.71 3.91 13.81
CA ASP A 142 8.67 4.18 14.89
C ASP A 142 10.08 3.69 14.57
N ARG A 143 10.21 2.50 13.96
CA ARG A 143 11.50 1.93 13.54
C ARG A 143 12.18 2.72 12.42
N ALA A 144 11.43 3.43 11.60
CA ALA A 144 11.99 4.30 10.55
C ALA A 144 12.78 5.50 11.13
N ASN A 145 12.59 5.85 12.40
CA ASN A 145 13.35 6.90 13.08
C ASN A 145 14.68 6.39 13.68
N GLY A 146 14.83 5.07 13.87
CA GLY A 146 16.02 4.47 14.50
C GLY A 146 17.10 3.94 13.52
N ALA A 147 16.79 3.77 12.24
CA ALA A 147 17.68 3.14 11.26
C ALA A 147 18.55 4.13 10.47
N GLY A 148 19.05 5.18 11.13
CA GLY A 148 19.85 6.23 10.52
C GLY A 148 21.34 6.20 10.95
N ARG A 149 21.94 5.02 11.17
CA ARG A 149 23.41 4.89 11.28
C ARG A 149 23.87 3.67 10.48
N PRO A 150 24.54 3.87 9.33
CA PRO A 150 25.27 2.77 8.73
C PRO A 150 26.35 2.35 9.71
N ALA A 151 26.39 1.08 10.10
CA ALA A 151 27.50 0.51 10.83
C ALA A 151 28.76 0.71 9.97
N THR A 152 29.66 1.57 10.42
CA THR A 152 30.99 1.69 9.86
C THR A 152 31.67 0.35 10.06
N ARG A 153 31.78 -0.43 8.99
CA ARG A 153 32.66 -1.61 8.96
C ARG A 153 34.06 -1.14 9.33
N GLY A 154 34.49 -1.49 10.51
CA GLY A 154 35.87 -1.33 10.97
C GLY A 154 36.81 -2.00 9.97
N ARG A 155 37.65 -1.18 9.36
CA ARG A 155 38.71 -1.59 8.46
C ARG A 155 39.76 -2.23 9.35
N ALA A 156 39.75 -3.56 9.48
CA ALA A 156 40.83 -4.31 10.10
C ALA A 156 42.08 -4.12 9.24
N GLY A 157 43.06 -3.44 9.80
CA GLY A 157 44.39 -3.28 9.20
C GLY A 157 45.11 -4.60 9.18
N GLY A 158 45.21 -5.22 8.01
CA GLY A 158 46.08 -6.36 7.75
C GLY A 158 47.47 -5.85 7.37
N ASN A 159 48.43 -5.95 8.33
CA ASN A 159 49.86 -5.74 8.12
C ASN A 159 50.41 -6.95 7.35
N GLY A 160 50.55 -6.82 6.03
CA GLY A 160 51.11 -7.86 5.15
C GLY A 160 52.55 -7.59 4.85
N THR A 161 53.44 -8.27 5.53
CA THR A 161 54.88 -8.34 5.29
C THR A 161 55.22 -8.73 3.85
N ARG A 162 55.87 -7.83 3.15
CA ARG A 162 56.43 -8.04 1.80
C ARG A 162 57.62 -9.01 1.86
N LYS A 163 57.45 -10.27 1.43
CA LYS A 163 58.58 -11.15 1.10
C LYS A 163 59.13 -10.82 -0.28
N LYS A 164 60.43 -10.37 -0.32
CA LYS A 164 61.24 -10.25 -1.54
C LYS A 164 61.48 -11.66 -2.11
N VAL A 165 61.04 -11.90 -3.34
CA VAL A 165 61.46 -13.08 -4.10
C VAL A 165 62.56 -12.63 -5.06
N THR A 166 63.75 -13.17 -4.84
CA THR A 166 64.95 -12.98 -5.67
C THR A 166 64.85 -13.90 -6.89
N THR A 167 64.80 -13.34 -8.08
CA THR A 167 64.81 -14.10 -9.34
C THR A 167 66.26 -14.44 -9.71
N ALA A 168 66.63 -15.69 -9.62
CA ALA A 168 67.88 -16.23 -10.15
C ALA A 168 67.75 -16.44 -11.66
N ARG A 169 68.59 -15.73 -12.38
CA ARG A 169 68.78 -15.81 -13.85
C ARG A 169 69.68 -17.01 -14.15
N ARG A 170 69.14 -18.04 -14.78
CA ARG A 170 69.94 -19.11 -15.40
C ARG A 170 69.97 -18.91 -16.93
N ARG A 171 71.17 -18.66 -17.43
CA ARG A 171 71.57 -18.79 -18.86
C ARG A 171 71.87 -20.25 -19.13
N ARG A 172 71.51 -20.73 -20.31
CA ARG A 172 72.11 -21.71 -21.22
C ARG A 172 71.04 -22.19 -22.14
N GLY A 173 71.18 -22.32 -23.42
CA GLY A 173 72.27 -22.44 -24.37
C GLY A 173 71.58 -22.45 -25.73
#